data_a83a17fefa1e87d64f78d6ed22113ba9
#
_entry.id   a83a17fefa1e87d64f78d6ed22113ba9
#
_cell.length_a   1.000
_cell.length_b   1.000
_cell.length_c   1.000
_cell.angle_alpha   90.00
_cell.angle_beta   90.00
_cell.angle_gamma   90.00
#
_symmetry.space_group_name_H-M   'P 1'
#
loop_
_entity.id
_entity.type
_entity.pdbx_description
1 polymer ?
#
loop_
_entity_poly.entity_id
_entity_poly.type
_entity_poly.pdbx_seq_one_letter_code
_entity_poly.pdbx_strand_id
1 'polypeptide(L)'
;MVIKMKLTPEKDGILLGRRLEFFHHNTMPEWGYAADQTDTYALLHPKNEIEGVRYPLYVVFHSAGHDVYSTIGCTWAEGNHDIYHAPEDMYALYLDCRANEKNDWWWGGINAHGEGDPSRSGTELQPVEKRCIATIEHIIETCPIDTERVYAVGNSMGGSGALGIAMRRGDIFAAVKVNVPAGVRHFADRC
;
A
#
# COMPACT_ATOMS: atom_id res chain seq x y z
N MET A 1 6.29 -0.68 -20.87
CA MET A 1 4.99 -0.09 -21.31
C MET A 1 4.48 0.71 -20.14
N VAL A 2 4.51 2.03 -20.19
CA VAL A 2 4.04 2.87 -19.08
C VAL A 2 2.53 2.77 -19.01
N ILE A 3 2.02 2.13 -17.96
CA ILE A 3 0.58 2.06 -17.69
C ILE A 3 0.14 3.46 -17.26
N LYS A 4 -0.60 4.17 -18.11
CA LYS A 4 -1.20 5.45 -17.73
C LYS A 4 -2.42 5.18 -16.86
N MET A 5 -2.23 5.16 -15.54
CA MET A 5 -3.34 5.15 -14.60
C MET A 5 -4.14 6.44 -14.76
N LYS A 6 -5.46 6.31 -14.93
CA LYS A 6 -6.35 7.48 -14.91
C LYS A 6 -6.62 7.82 -13.45
N LEU A 7 -5.96 8.85 -12.96
CA LEU A 7 -6.13 9.35 -11.61
C LEU A 7 -7.21 10.44 -11.59
N THR A 8 -8.08 10.37 -10.59
CA THR A 8 -9.05 11.43 -10.31
C THR A 8 -8.82 11.88 -8.87
N PRO A 9 -8.39 13.14 -8.64
CA PRO A 9 -8.28 13.68 -7.29
C PRO A 9 -9.65 13.71 -6.63
N GLU A 10 -9.75 13.19 -5.42
CA GLU A 10 -11.01 13.22 -4.67
C GLU A 10 -11.08 14.45 -3.77
N LYS A 11 -10.04 14.70 -3.00
CA LYS A 11 -9.97 15.82 -2.08
C LYS A 11 -8.53 16.07 -1.61
N ASP A 12 -8.09 17.29 -1.72
CA ASP A 12 -6.85 17.74 -1.11
C ASP A 12 -7.09 18.19 0.32
N GLY A 13 -6.10 17.97 1.18
CA GLY A 13 -6.16 18.35 2.59
C GLY A 13 -4.79 18.61 3.18
N ILE A 14 -4.80 18.91 4.46
CA ILE A 14 -3.58 19.07 5.28
C ILE A 14 -3.62 18.06 6.42
N LEU A 15 -2.60 17.24 6.53
CA LEU A 15 -2.37 16.31 7.63
C LEU A 15 -1.03 16.65 8.30
N LEU A 16 -1.05 16.99 9.60
CA LEU A 16 0.19 17.31 10.32
C LEU A 16 1.02 18.45 9.70
N GLY A 17 0.35 19.41 9.05
CA GLY A 17 1.01 20.50 8.34
C GLY A 17 1.64 20.10 6.99
N ARG A 18 1.29 18.94 6.45
CA ARG A 18 1.76 18.37 5.19
C ARG A 18 0.61 18.28 4.20
N ARG A 19 0.87 18.48 2.91
CA ARG A 19 -0.12 18.29 1.84
C ARG A 19 -0.49 16.82 1.74
N LEU A 20 -1.80 16.52 1.78
CA LEU A 20 -2.39 15.20 1.63
C LEU A 20 -3.33 15.22 0.43
N GLU A 21 -3.12 14.31 -0.48
CA GLU A 21 -3.93 14.15 -1.70
C GLU A 21 -4.57 12.75 -1.72
N PHE A 22 -5.84 12.69 -2.13
CA PHE A 22 -6.55 11.44 -2.37
C PHE A 22 -6.77 11.23 -3.86
N PHE A 23 -6.56 10.00 -4.29
CA PHE A 23 -6.72 9.60 -5.68
C PHE A 23 -7.61 8.37 -5.79
N HIS A 24 -8.38 8.35 -6.88
CA HIS A 24 -9.07 7.16 -7.33
C HIS A 24 -8.47 6.63 -8.61
N HIS A 25 -8.45 5.32 -8.76
CA HIS A 25 -8.14 4.67 -10.01
C HIS A 25 -9.10 3.49 -10.25
N ASN A 26 -9.48 3.31 -11.51
CA ASN A 26 -10.26 2.18 -11.93
C ASN A 26 -9.37 0.96 -12.17
N THR A 27 -9.95 -0.22 -12.11
CA THR A 27 -9.30 -1.47 -12.46
C THR A 27 -8.65 -1.40 -13.83
N MET A 28 -7.42 -1.86 -13.91
CA MET A 28 -6.72 -2.07 -15.17
C MET A 28 -6.82 -3.55 -15.56
N PRO A 29 -7.07 -3.88 -16.85
CA PRO A 29 -7.22 -5.27 -17.30
C PRO A 29 -6.06 -6.19 -16.92
N GLU A 30 -4.84 -5.67 -16.95
CA GLU A 30 -3.60 -6.40 -16.65
C GLU A 30 -3.46 -6.81 -15.18
N TRP A 31 -4.24 -6.23 -14.26
CA TRP A 31 -4.26 -6.68 -12.87
C TRP A 31 -5.04 -7.97 -12.70
N GLY A 32 -6.02 -8.25 -13.60
CA GLY A 32 -6.75 -9.52 -13.64
C GLY A 32 -7.88 -9.63 -12.64
N TYR A 33 -8.48 -8.50 -12.21
CA TYR A 33 -9.71 -8.54 -11.42
C TYR A 33 -10.87 -9.12 -12.25
N ALA A 34 -11.73 -9.88 -11.59
CA ALA A 34 -12.90 -10.50 -12.25
C ALA A 34 -14.01 -9.48 -12.60
N ALA A 35 -14.02 -8.33 -11.95
CA ALA A 35 -14.96 -7.23 -12.19
C ALA A 35 -14.26 -5.89 -11.98
N ASP A 36 -14.76 -4.88 -12.66
CA ASP A 36 -14.27 -3.51 -12.47
C ASP A 36 -14.60 -3.01 -11.06
N GLN A 37 -13.65 -2.30 -10.49
CA GLN A 37 -13.77 -1.62 -9.21
C GLN A 37 -13.02 -0.29 -9.26
N THR A 38 -13.37 0.60 -8.33
CA THR A 38 -12.63 1.84 -8.10
C THR A 38 -11.92 1.71 -6.76
N ASP A 39 -10.62 1.91 -6.76
CA ASP A 39 -9.79 1.86 -5.56
C ASP A 39 -9.26 3.26 -5.21
N THR A 40 -9.06 3.50 -3.94
CA THR A 40 -8.53 4.75 -3.41
C THR A 40 -7.10 4.55 -2.91
N TYR A 41 -6.27 5.55 -3.04
CA TYR A 41 -5.03 5.68 -2.29
C TYR A 41 -4.81 7.13 -1.91
N ALA A 42 -3.94 7.37 -0.94
CA ALA A 42 -3.59 8.73 -0.54
C ALA A 42 -2.08 8.92 -0.56
N LEU A 43 -1.67 10.12 -0.94
CA LEU A 43 -0.28 10.55 -0.97
C LEU A 43 -0.08 11.73 -0.02
N LEU A 44 0.77 11.54 0.98
CA LEU A 44 1.20 12.57 1.90
C LEU A 44 2.59 13.06 1.48
N HIS A 45 2.70 14.37 1.23
CA HIS A 45 3.96 14.98 0.80
C HIS A 45 4.91 15.22 1.98
N PRO A 46 6.23 15.36 1.74
CA PRO A 46 7.15 15.86 2.75
C PRO A 46 6.70 17.22 3.28
N LYS A 47 7.04 17.51 4.54
CA LYS A 47 6.64 18.79 5.18
C LYS A 47 7.25 20.00 4.50
N ASN A 48 8.51 19.86 4.06
CA ASN A 48 9.26 20.91 3.36
C ASN A 48 9.78 20.32 2.04
N GLU A 49 8.93 20.33 1.02
CA GLU A 49 9.32 19.85 -0.30
C GLU A 49 10.18 20.91 -1.00
N ILE A 50 11.36 20.52 -1.47
CA ILE A 50 12.36 21.39 -2.11
C ILE A 50 12.52 20.93 -3.55
N GLU A 51 12.40 21.85 -4.49
CA GLU A 51 12.59 21.55 -5.92
C GLU A 51 13.96 20.93 -6.21
N GLY A 52 13.98 19.88 -7.01
CA GLY A 52 15.20 19.16 -7.39
C GLY A 52 15.74 18.16 -6.36
N VAL A 53 15.12 18.07 -5.18
CA VAL A 53 15.47 17.07 -4.17
C VAL A 53 14.62 15.81 -4.35
N ARG A 54 15.24 14.63 -4.21
CA ARG A 54 14.54 13.35 -4.17
C ARG A 54 14.33 12.88 -2.73
N TYR A 55 13.15 12.34 -2.45
CA TYR A 55 12.69 11.98 -1.11
C TYR A 55 12.46 10.48 -0.98
N PRO A 56 12.67 9.90 0.21
CA PRO A 56 12.25 8.53 0.47
C PRO A 56 10.74 8.36 0.30
N LEU A 57 10.31 7.14 -0.02
CA LEU A 57 8.90 6.75 -0.08
C LEU A 57 8.58 5.75 1.04
N TYR A 58 7.57 6.07 1.84
CA TYR A 58 7.05 5.26 2.92
C TYR A 58 5.69 4.67 2.51
N VAL A 59 5.65 3.39 2.15
CA VAL A 59 4.45 2.72 1.63
C VAL A 59 3.72 2.01 2.77
N VAL A 60 2.49 2.43 3.06
CA VAL A 60 1.70 2.00 4.21
C VAL A 60 0.62 1.01 3.79
N PHE A 61 0.62 -0.16 4.43
CA PHE A 61 -0.36 -1.22 4.29
C PHE A 61 -1.20 -1.31 5.56
N HIS A 62 -2.52 -1.08 5.46
CA HIS A 62 -3.40 -1.03 6.63
C HIS A 62 -3.78 -2.40 7.21
N SER A 63 -4.19 -2.41 8.47
CA SER A 63 -4.72 -3.59 9.18
C SER A 63 -6.12 -3.99 8.71
N ALA A 64 -6.54 -5.19 9.06
CA ALA A 64 -7.93 -5.62 8.93
C ALA A 64 -8.87 -4.64 9.69
N GLY A 65 -10.03 -4.38 9.13
CA GLY A 65 -10.99 -3.43 9.68
C GLY A 65 -10.70 -1.96 9.38
N HIS A 66 -9.56 -1.66 8.76
CA HIS A 66 -9.20 -0.33 8.29
C HIS A 66 -9.42 -0.20 6.79
N ASP A 67 -9.42 1.04 6.34
CA ASP A 67 -9.34 1.52 4.97
C ASP A 67 -8.29 2.65 4.92
N VAL A 68 -8.10 3.26 3.77
CA VAL A 68 -7.15 4.38 3.61
C VAL A 68 -7.48 5.55 4.55
N TYR A 69 -8.76 5.86 4.76
CA TYR A 69 -9.19 7.02 5.58
C TYR A 69 -8.95 6.78 7.07
N SER A 70 -9.36 5.62 7.57
CA SER A 70 -9.15 5.25 8.97
C SER A 70 -7.67 5.05 9.30
N THR A 71 -6.87 4.58 8.34
CA THR A 71 -5.41 4.47 8.49
C THR A 71 -4.78 5.84 8.69
N ILE A 72 -5.17 6.82 7.87
CA ILE A 72 -4.74 8.22 8.02
C ILE A 72 -5.22 8.79 9.35
N GLY A 73 -6.45 8.49 9.77
CA GLY A 73 -6.97 8.86 11.09
C GLY A 73 -6.20 8.26 12.26
N CYS A 74 -5.55 7.11 12.07
CA CYS A 74 -4.73 6.45 13.08
C CYS A 74 -3.26 6.90 13.11
N THR A 75 -2.85 7.88 12.31
CA THR A 75 -1.45 8.38 12.31
C THR A 75 -1.00 8.99 13.64
N TRP A 76 -1.94 9.29 14.54
CA TRP A 76 -1.68 9.76 15.91
C TRP A 76 -1.75 8.66 16.94
N ALA A 77 -2.16 7.44 16.57
CA ALA A 77 -2.36 6.36 17.49
C ALA A 77 -1.01 5.84 18.00
N GLU A 78 -0.95 5.56 19.30
CA GLU A 78 0.19 4.88 19.92
C GLU A 78 0.10 3.36 19.74
N GLY A 79 1.20 2.66 19.99
CA GLY A 79 1.27 1.21 19.94
C GLY A 79 1.46 0.67 18.52
N ASN A 80 0.78 -0.41 18.15
CA ASN A 80 1.01 -1.09 16.88
C ASN A 80 0.66 -0.24 15.64
N HIS A 81 -0.16 0.80 15.79
CA HIS A 81 -0.57 1.71 14.73
C HIS A 81 0.36 2.93 14.57
N ASP A 82 1.34 3.11 15.45
CA ASP A 82 2.37 4.15 15.32
C ASP A 82 3.12 4.06 13.98
N ILE A 83 3.19 2.85 13.42
CA ILE A 83 3.78 2.55 12.11
C ILE A 83 3.11 3.30 10.95
N TYR A 84 1.88 3.81 11.12
CA TYR A 84 1.19 4.61 10.09
C TYR A 84 1.67 6.06 10.04
N HIS A 85 2.40 6.51 11.05
CA HIS A 85 2.98 7.83 11.11
C HIS A 85 4.29 7.87 10.31
N ALA A 86 4.23 8.37 9.08
CA ALA A 86 5.40 8.52 8.24
C ALA A 86 6.31 9.67 8.70
N PRO A 87 7.64 9.52 8.64
CA PRO A 87 8.59 10.60 8.90
C PRO A 87 8.29 11.86 8.07
N GLU A 88 8.55 13.05 8.66
CA GLU A 88 8.18 14.34 8.06
C GLU A 88 8.91 14.66 6.75
N ASP A 89 10.07 14.07 6.54
CA ASP A 89 10.93 14.24 5.36
C ASP A 89 10.72 13.18 4.27
N MET A 90 9.65 12.37 4.36
CA MET A 90 9.34 11.33 3.39
C MET A 90 7.99 11.60 2.69
N TYR A 91 7.85 11.15 1.46
CA TYR A 91 6.53 10.88 0.91
C TYR A 91 5.92 9.68 1.63
N ALA A 92 4.61 9.69 1.87
CA ALA A 92 3.92 8.50 2.35
C ALA A 92 2.76 8.14 1.42
N LEU A 93 2.78 6.91 0.92
CA LEU A 93 1.73 6.33 0.10
C LEU A 93 0.88 5.41 0.97
N TYR A 94 -0.36 5.81 1.23
CA TYR A 94 -1.35 4.99 1.94
C TYR A 94 -2.17 4.23 0.91
N LEU A 95 -1.95 2.94 0.84
CA LEU A 95 -2.68 2.05 -0.05
C LEU A 95 -3.98 1.57 0.61
N ASP A 96 -4.92 1.11 -0.19
CA ASP A 96 -6.14 0.45 0.26
C ASP A 96 -6.24 -0.98 -0.27
N CYS A 97 -6.85 -1.86 0.50
CA CYS A 97 -7.35 -3.14 0.03
C CYS A 97 -8.79 -3.34 0.52
N ARG A 98 -9.61 -3.99 -0.27
CA ARG A 98 -11.03 -4.13 0.03
C ARG A 98 -11.35 -5.41 0.80
N ALA A 99 -10.51 -5.73 1.80
CA ALA A 99 -10.61 -6.93 2.59
C ALA A 99 -11.99 -7.11 3.23
N ASN A 100 -12.54 -6.02 3.82
CA ASN A 100 -13.82 -6.05 4.52
C ASN A 100 -15.04 -6.05 3.59
N GLU A 101 -14.93 -5.46 2.39
CA GLU A 101 -16.05 -5.32 1.46
C GLU A 101 -16.08 -6.42 0.40
N LYS A 102 -14.91 -6.84 -0.08
CA LYS A 102 -14.75 -7.72 -1.24
C LYS A 102 -13.95 -8.99 -0.94
N ASN A 103 -13.55 -9.22 0.30
CA ASN A 103 -12.62 -10.28 0.68
C ASN A 103 -11.32 -10.25 -0.15
N ASP A 104 -10.89 -9.04 -0.51
CA ASP A 104 -9.70 -8.79 -1.33
C ASP A 104 -8.54 -8.36 -0.43
N TRP A 105 -8.03 -9.29 0.34
CA TRP A 105 -6.90 -9.10 1.25
C TRP A 105 -5.63 -8.79 0.45
N TRP A 106 -4.63 -8.21 1.10
CA TRP A 106 -3.35 -7.81 0.45
C TRP A 106 -2.71 -8.91 -0.42
N TRP A 107 -3.08 -10.13 -0.23
CA TRP A 107 -2.61 -11.32 -0.96
C TRP A 107 -3.71 -12.05 -1.72
N GLY A 108 -4.89 -11.48 -1.81
CA GLY A 108 -6.03 -12.01 -2.57
C GLY A 108 -6.81 -13.12 -1.87
N GLY A 109 -8.06 -12.88 -1.55
CA GLY A 109 -9.12 -13.85 -1.30
C GLY A 109 -9.08 -14.75 -0.08
N ILE A 110 -7.95 -14.96 0.59
CA ILE A 110 -7.85 -15.73 1.84
C ILE A 110 -7.43 -14.80 2.97
N ASN A 111 -8.18 -14.81 4.06
CA ASN A 111 -7.78 -14.07 5.27
C ASN A 111 -6.70 -14.85 6.08
N ALA A 112 -6.19 -14.21 7.13
CA ALA A 112 -5.16 -14.77 8.00
C ALA A 112 -5.58 -16.06 8.75
N HIS A 113 -6.86 -16.39 8.76
CA HIS A 113 -7.43 -17.57 9.40
C HIS A 113 -7.69 -18.71 8.40
N GLY A 114 -7.33 -18.55 7.12
CA GLY A 114 -7.53 -19.56 6.09
C GLY A 114 -8.94 -19.61 5.53
N GLU A 115 -9.77 -18.60 5.80
CA GLU A 115 -11.10 -18.47 5.21
C GLU A 115 -10.96 -17.86 3.80
N GLY A 116 -11.80 -18.33 2.89
CA GLY A 116 -11.81 -17.88 1.51
C GLY A 116 -11.34 -18.96 0.53
N ASP A 117 -11.05 -18.55 -0.70
CA ASP A 117 -10.64 -19.45 -1.76
C ASP A 117 -9.11 -19.65 -1.78
N PRO A 118 -8.59 -20.85 -1.45
CA PRO A 118 -7.17 -21.13 -1.45
C PRO A 118 -6.49 -20.89 -2.81
N SER A 119 -7.22 -21.07 -3.92
CA SER A 119 -6.69 -20.89 -5.27
C SER A 119 -6.28 -19.42 -5.55
N ARG A 120 -6.86 -18.48 -4.84
CA ARG A 120 -6.60 -17.04 -4.99
C ARG A 120 -5.34 -16.57 -4.26
N SER A 121 -4.71 -17.39 -3.48
CA SER A 121 -3.49 -17.05 -2.74
C SER A 121 -2.29 -17.93 -3.06
N GLY A 122 -2.26 -18.44 -4.28
CA GLY A 122 -1.12 -19.22 -4.80
C GLY A 122 0.17 -18.38 -4.91
N THR A 123 1.20 -18.97 -5.52
CA THR A 123 2.52 -18.35 -5.70
C THR A 123 2.52 -17.17 -6.68
N GLU A 124 1.53 -17.09 -7.56
CA GLU A 124 1.39 -16.00 -8.51
C GLU A 124 0.89 -14.71 -7.83
N LEU A 125 1.34 -13.56 -8.35
CA LEU A 125 0.83 -12.26 -7.90
C LEU A 125 -0.68 -12.15 -8.14
N GLN A 126 -1.39 -11.86 -7.08
CA GLN A 126 -2.84 -11.67 -7.12
C GLN A 126 -3.21 -10.27 -7.64
N PRO A 127 -4.45 -10.04 -8.10
CA PRO A 127 -4.88 -8.74 -8.63
C PRO A 127 -4.56 -7.56 -7.70
N VAL A 128 -4.84 -7.68 -6.41
CA VAL A 128 -4.53 -6.64 -5.42
C VAL A 128 -3.03 -6.37 -5.31
N GLU A 129 -2.19 -7.40 -5.37
CA GLU A 129 -0.73 -7.24 -5.34
C GLU A 129 -0.23 -6.51 -6.58
N LYS A 130 -0.72 -6.90 -7.77
CA LYS A 130 -0.39 -6.23 -9.04
C LYS A 130 -0.81 -4.76 -9.04
N ARG A 131 -2.02 -4.47 -8.54
CA ARG A 131 -2.52 -3.11 -8.39
C ARG A 131 -1.63 -2.29 -7.46
N CYS A 132 -1.31 -2.81 -6.28
CA CYS A 132 -0.44 -2.13 -5.32
C CYS A 132 0.95 -1.84 -5.90
N ILE A 133 1.56 -2.83 -6.55
CA ILE A 133 2.86 -2.67 -7.22
C ILE A 133 2.78 -1.57 -8.30
N ALA A 134 1.77 -1.63 -9.17
CA ALA A 134 1.57 -0.62 -10.21
C ALA A 134 1.36 0.79 -9.63
N THR A 135 0.66 0.92 -8.50
CA THR A 135 0.47 2.20 -7.82
C THR A 135 1.79 2.72 -7.25
N ILE A 136 2.60 1.86 -6.63
CA ILE A 136 3.92 2.22 -6.09
C ILE A 136 4.85 2.68 -7.22
N GLU A 137 4.93 1.92 -8.31
CA GLU A 137 5.75 2.25 -9.48
C GLU A 137 5.31 3.58 -10.10
N HIS A 138 4.01 3.83 -10.20
CA HIS A 138 3.47 5.11 -10.68
C HIS A 138 3.92 6.30 -9.81
N ILE A 139 3.87 6.16 -8.49
CA ILE A 139 4.35 7.23 -7.58
C ILE A 139 5.87 7.43 -7.72
N ILE A 140 6.65 6.36 -7.85
CA ILE A 140 8.09 6.44 -8.10
C ILE A 140 8.40 7.18 -9.40
N GLU A 141 7.61 6.97 -10.45
CA GLU A 141 7.80 7.60 -11.76
C GLU A 141 7.35 9.07 -11.80
N THR A 142 6.30 9.42 -11.06
CA THR A 142 5.64 10.73 -11.17
C THR A 142 6.00 11.73 -10.08
N CYS A 143 6.54 11.25 -8.97
CA CYS A 143 7.00 12.08 -7.85
C CYS A 143 8.53 12.04 -7.75
N PRO A 144 9.16 13.03 -7.10
CA PRO A 144 10.62 13.06 -6.92
C PRO A 144 11.08 12.05 -5.85
N ILE A 145 10.86 10.75 -6.12
CA ILE A 145 11.23 9.67 -5.20
C ILE A 145 12.67 9.25 -5.42
N ASP A 146 13.40 9.02 -4.32
CA ASP A 146 14.68 8.34 -4.31
C ASP A 146 14.44 6.82 -4.34
N THR A 147 14.73 6.21 -5.47
CA THR A 147 14.49 4.78 -5.73
C THR A 147 15.28 3.84 -4.82
N GLU A 148 16.38 4.32 -4.23
CA GLU A 148 17.17 3.55 -3.27
C GLU A 148 16.60 3.61 -1.84
N ARG A 149 15.56 4.41 -1.60
CA ARG A 149 14.95 4.63 -0.28
C ARG A 149 13.44 4.47 -0.29
N VAL A 150 12.97 3.33 -0.77
CA VAL A 150 11.55 2.94 -0.74
C VAL A 150 11.33 1.91 0.37
N TYR A 151 10.38 2.16 1.26
CA TYR A 151 10.15 1.36 2.46
C TYR A 151 8.71 0.86 2.51
N ALA A 152 8.51 -0.45 2.73
CA ALA A 152 7.19 -1.02 2.97
C ALA A 152 6.93 -1.15 4.46
N VAL A 153 5.75 -0.71 4.91
CA VAL A 153 5.37 -0.81 6.33
C VAL A 153 3.94 -1.25 6.51
N GLY A 154 3.66 -1.95 7.59
CA GLY A 154 2.30 -2.37 7.87
C GLY A 154 2.12 -3.03 9.23
N ASN A 155 0.87 -3.05 9.70
CA ASN A 155 0.48 -3.68 10.95
C ASN A 155 -0.49 -4.83 10.69
N SER A 156 -0.39 -5.92 11.43
CA SER A 156 -1.30 -7.07 11.38
C SER A 156 -1.48 -7.60 9.94
N MET A 157 -2.69 -7.56 9.36
CA MET A 157 -2.96 -7.89 7.96
C MET A 157 -2.05 -7.09 7.01
N GLY A 158 -1.90 -5.78 7.26
CA GLY A 158 -1.00 -4.93 6.48
C GLY A 158 0.48 -5.27 6.64
N GLY A 159 0.87 -5.75 7.81
CA GLY A 159 2.22 -6.28 8.04
C GLY A 159 2.52 -7.47 7.14
N SER A 160 1.56 -8.36 6.98
CA SER A 160 1.66 -9.50 6.06
C SER A 160 1.68 -9.03 4.59
N GLY A 161 0.83 -8.06 4.24
CA GLY A 161 0.81 -7.48 2.88
C GLY A 161 2.12 -6.84 2.50
N ALA A 162 2.67 -6.00 3.38
CA ALA A 162 3.96 -5.36 3.18
C ALA A 162 5.09 -6.40 3.02
N LEU A 163 5.12 -7.41 3.89
CA LEU A 163 6.11 -8.48 3.83
C LEU A 163 6.02 -9.27 2.51
N GLY A 164 4.79 -9.71 2.16
CA GLY A 164 4.58 -10.53 0.96
C GLY A 164 4.94 -9.82 -0.33
N ILE A 165 4.54 -8.55 -0.49
CA ILE A 165 4.88 -7.75 -1.67
C ILE A 165 6.39 -7.48 -1.72
N ALA A 166 7.00 -7.09 -0.60
CA ALA A 166 8.42 -6.76 -0.59
C ALA A 166 9.32 -7.98 -0.84
N MET A 167 8.97 -9.16 -0.36
CA MET A 167 9.71 -10.39 -0.67
C MET A 167 9.67 -10.74 -2.16
N ARG A 168 8.59 -10.40 -2.86
CA ARG A 168 8.43 -10.63 -4.30
C ARG A 168 9.03 -9.54 -5.17
N ARG A 169 9.15 -8.33 -4.63
CA ARG A 169 9.63 -7.14 -5.32
C ARG A 169 10.77 -6.49 -4.55
N GLY A 170 11.76 -7.29 -4.16
CA GLY A 170 12.99 -6.82 -3.52
C GLY A 170 13.81 -5.86 -4.39
N ASP A 171 13.47 -5.73 -5.66
CA ASP A 171 13.99 -4.73 -6.57
C ASP A 171 13.46 -3.31 -6.29
N ILE A 172 12.30 -3.18 -5.62
CA ILE A 172 11.68 -1.89 -5.28
C ILE A 172 12.08 -1.43 -3.87
N PHE A 173 12.07 -2.35 -2.90
CA PHE A 173 12.13 -1.97 -1.49
C PHE A 173 13.52 -2.10 -0.87
N ALA A 174 13.99 -1.00 -0.29
CA ALA A 174 15.24 -0.98 0.48
C ALA A 174 15.10 -1.66 1.86
N ALA A 175 13.92 -1.58 2.48
CA ALA A 175 13.63 -2.25 3.74
C ALA A 175 12.13 -2.40 4.00
N VAL A 176 11.80 -3.32 4.93
CA VAL A 176 10.44 -3.60 5.37
C VAL A 176 10.38 -3.52 6.89
N LYS A 177 9.40 -2.79 7.43
CA LYS A 177 9.08 -2.79 8.85
C LYS A 177 7.65 -3.28 9.04
N VAL A 178 7.45 -4.33 9.82
CA VAL A 178 6.11 -4.87 10.08
C VAL A 178 5.87 -5.06 11.58
N ASN A 179 4.69 -4.68 12.03
CA ASN A 179 4.23 -4.93 13.39
C ASN A 179 3.24 -6.09 13.37
N VAL A 180 3.47 -7.09 14.22
CA VAL A 180 2.57 -8.26 14.45
C VAL A 180 1.91 -8.81 13.19
N PRO A 181 2.67 -9.19 12.15
CA PRO A 181 2.11 -9.63 10.88
C PRO A 181 1.19 -10.84 11.08
N ALA A 182 -0.01 -10.77 10.48
CA ALA A 182 -0.98 -11.86 10.55
C ALA A 182 -0.68 -12.91 9.46
N GLY A 183 -0.90 -14.19 9.77
CA GLY A 183 -0.80 -15.26 8.76
C GLY A 183 0.60 -15.51 8.20
N VAL A 184 1.64 -15.37 9.01
CA VAL A 184 3.05 -15.56 8.61
C VAL A 184 3.28 -16.91 7.93
N ARG A 185 2.66 -17.98 8.43
CA ARG A 185 2.78 -19.32 7.82
C ARG A 185 2.24 -19.33 6.39
N HIS A 186 1.10 -18.68 6.15
CA HIS A 186 0.51 -18.56 4.81
C HIS A 186 1.45 -17.85 3.84
N PHE A 187 2.18 -16.83 4.31
CA PHE A 187 3.18 -16.14 3.49
C PHE A 187 4.42 -17.00 3.20
N ALA A 188 4.88 -17.73 4.18
CA ALA A 188 6.02 -18.65 3.98
C ALA A 188 5.73 -19.71 2.89
N ASP A 189 4.49 -20.15 2.79
CA ASP A 189 4.06 -21.12 1.76
C ASP A 189 3.93 -20.48 0.36
N ARG A 190 3.89 -19.13 0.26
CA ARG A 190 3.77 -18.39 -1.02
C ARG A 190 5.11 -17.87 -1.57
N CYS A 191 6.10 -17.73 -0.74
CA CYS A 191 7.43 -17.23 -1.08
C CYS A 191 8.46 -18.35 -1.06
#